data_2750f3667e8cfec20becf68aaf2607a6
#
_entry.id   2750f3667e8cfec20becf68aaf2607a6
#
_cell.length_a   1.000
_cell.length_b   1.000
_cell.length_c   1.000
_cell.angle_alpha   90.00
_cell.angle_beta   90.00
_cell.angle_gamma   90.00
#
_symmetry.space_group_name_H-M   'P 1'
#
loop_
_entity.id
_entity.type
_entity.pdbx_description
1 polymer ?
#
loop_
_entity_poly.entity_id
_entity_poly.type
_entity_poly.pdbx_seq_one_letter_code
_entity_poly.pdbx_strand_id
1 'polypeptide(L)'
;GQADTKQRKVEICHRAYKILTEQVGFDPQDIIFDPNIFAVATGLEEHNNYGVDFIEATKEIKQLMPLTKVSGGVSNLSFSFRGNDHVREAMHSVFLYYAIKAGMDMGIVNAGQLVVYDEIEPGLRQLCEDVILNHNNDNNEATEKLIAFAETVKAKGKENIKDEKWRETPVEERLKHSLVNGITDYIDVDTEKKKKKYPTPLEVIEGP
;
A
#
# COMPACT_ATOMS: atom_id res chain seq x y z
N GLY A 1 -4.41 3.15 -23.75
CA GLY A 1 -4.26 1.76 -23.41
C GLY A 1 -3.85 1.57 -21.98
N GLN A 2 -4.47 0.61 -21.33
CA GLN A 2 -4.16 0.24 -19.96
C GLN A 2 -2.82 -0.50 -19.92
N ALA A 3 -1.98 -0.25 -18.90
CA ALA A 3 -0.76 -0.99 -18.63
C ALA A 3 -1.05 -2.06 -17.56
N ASP A 4 -1.99 -2.94 -17.83
CA ASP A 4 -2.52 -3.93 -16.91
C ASP A 4 -1.77 -5.28 -16.98
N THR A 5 -1.47 -5.76 -18.18
CA THR A 5 -0.75 -7.01 -18.38
C THR A 5 0.77 -6.81 -18.42
N LYS A 6 1.52 -7.86 -18.09
CA LYS A 6 2.99 -7.91 -18.23
C LYS A 6 3.44 -7.41 -19.59
N GLN A 7 2.89 -7.99 -20.67
CA GLN A 7 3.28 -7.64 -22.03
C GLN A 7 3.09 -6.14 -22.30
N ARG A 8 1.92 -5.60 -21.91
CA ARG A 8 1.60 -4.18 -22.15
C ARG A 8 2.51 -3.23 -21.37
N LYS A 9 2.85 -3.58 -20.14
CA LYS A 9 3.82 -2.83 -19.31
C LYS A 9 5.18 -2.76 -19.99
N VAL A 10 5.70 -3.90 -20.45
CA VAL A 10 7.01 -3.99 -21.13
C VAL A 10 7.00 -3.23 -22.46
N GLU A 11 5.97 -3.38 -23.30
CA GLU A 11 5.84 -2.67 -24.57
C GLU A 11 5.87 -1.15 -24.40
N ILE A 12 5.13 -0.63 -23.42
CA ILE A 12 5.06 0.82 -23.16
C ILE A 12 6.42 1.32 -22.67
N CYS A 13 7.04 0.64 -21.69
CA CYS A 13 8.35 1.02 -21.18
C CYS A 13 9.43 0.97 -22.28
N HIS A 14 9.45 -0.08 -23.08
CA HIS A 14 10.41 -0.21 -24.18
C HIS A 14 10.23 0.86 -25.27
N ARG A 15 8.98 1.19 -25.61
CA ARG A 15 8.69 2.29 -26.54
C ARG A 15 9.16 3.62 -25.95
N ALA A 16 8.87 3.90 -24.68
CA ALA A 16 9.31 5.12 -24.02
C ALA A 16 10.84 5.18 -23.95
N TYR A 17 11.50 4.08 -23.62
CA TYR A 17 12.96 3.96 -23.63
C TYR A 17 13.56 4.40 -24.95
N LYS A 18 13.08 3.83 -26.06
CA LYS A 18 13.60 4.19 -27.42
C LYS A 18 13.42 5.67 -27.74
N ILE A 19 12.27 6.24 -27.43
CA ILE A 19 12.03 7.67 -27.66
C ILE A 19 12.98 8.51 -26.82
N LEU A 20 13.12 8.22 -25.55
CA LEU A 20 13.97 8.98 -24.62
C LEU A 20 15.45 8.89 -24.99
N THR A 21 15.94 7.70 -25.29
CA THR A 21 17.37 7.50 -25.58
C THR A 21 17.76 7.88 -27.01
N GLU A 22 16.97 7.47 -28.02
CA GLU A 22 17.34 7.62 -29.43
C GLU A 22 16.92 8.96 -30.02
N GLN A 23 15.82 9.58 -29.54
CA GLN A 23 15.30 10.83 -30.10
C GLN A 23 15.56 12.05 -29.23
N VAL A 24 15.51 11.89 -27.90
CA VAL A 24 15.69 12.98 -26.92
C VAL A 24 17.12 13.04 -26.41
N GLY A 25 17.83 11.90 -26.36
CA GLY A 25 19.22 11.82 -25.90
C GLY A 25 19.39 11.68 -24.38
N PHE A 26 18.38 11.12 -23.69
CA PHE A 26 18.51 10.77 -22.27
C PHE A 26 19.55 9.67 -22.06
N ASP A 27 20.34 9.79 -20.99
CA ASP A 27 21.13 8.66 -20.51
C ASP A 27 20.16 7.60 -19.93
N PRO A 28 20.29 6.33 -20.30
CA PRO A 28 19.48 5.26 -19.73
C PRO A 28 19.45 5.20 -18.20
N GLN A 29 20.51 5.63 -17.52
CA GLN A 29 20.61 5.66 -16.06
C GLN A 29 19.68 6.70 -15.41
N ASP A 30 19.26 7.72 -16.16
CA ASP A 30 18.36 8.78 -15.70
C ASP A 30 16.89 8.43 -15.87
N ILE A 31 16.59 7.25 -16.44
CA ILE A 31 15.23 6.80 -16.69
C ILE A 31 14.73 5.92 -15.55
N ILE A 32 13.61 6.32 -14.96
CA ILE A 32 12.88 5.54 -13.93
C ILE A 32 11.51 5.21 -14.50
N PHE A 33 11.19 3.92 -14.62
CA PHE A 33 9.87 3.45 -15.02
C PHE A 33 8.99 3.15 -13.81
N ASP A 34 7.75 3.59 -13.86
CA ASP A 34 6.68 3.10 -12.99
C ASP A 34 5.64 2.37 -13.87
N PRO A 35 5.74 1.03 -13.97
CA PRO A 35 4.83 0.24 -14.81
C PRO A 35 3.47 -0.01 -14.16
N ASN A 36 3.08 0.78 -13.19
CA ASN A 36 1.85 0.73 -12.39
C ASN A 36 1.65 -0.56 -11.59
N ILE A 37 1.48 -0.41 -10.29
CA ILE A 37 0.98 -1.47 -9.40
C ILE A 37 -0.54 -1.29 -9.27
N PHE A 38 -1.29 -2.35 -9.60
CA PHE A 38 -2.74 -2.39 -9.46
C PHE A 38 -3.16 -3.23 -8.25
N ALA A 39 -4.38 -2.98 -7.77
CA ALA A 39 -4.95 -3.71 -6.66
C ALA A 39 -5.22 -5.17 -7.04
N VAL A 40 -4.89 -6.07 -6.12
CA VAL A 40 -5.26 -7.49 -6.17
C VAL A 40 -6.39 -7.78 -5.17
N ALA A 41 -6.93 -8.98 -5.19
CA ALA A 41 -8.03 -9.41 -4.31
C ALA A 41 -9.26 -8.48 -4.37
N THR A 42 -9.62 -8.04 -5.55
CA THR A 42 -10.77 -7.16 -5.80
C THR A 42 -12.07 -7.92 -5.97
N GLY A 43 -12.02 -9.25 -6.07
CA GLY A 43 -13.14 -10.12 -6.43
C GLY A 43 -13.36 -10.28 -7.95
N LEU A 44 -12.60 -9.57 -8.78
CA LEU A 44 -12.63 -9.71 -10.23
C LEU A 44 -11.48 -10.62 -10.69
N GLU A 45 -11.79 -11.71 -11.39
CA GLU A 45 -10.79 -12.69 -11.84
C GLU A 45 -9.72 -12.07 -12.74
N GLU A 46 -10.08 -11.09 -13.57
CA GLU A 46 -9.16 -10.37 -14.45
C GLU A 46 -8.06 -9.60 -13.67
N HIS A 47 -8.28 -9.32 -12.40
CA HIS A 47 -7.31 -8.63 -11.52
C HIS A 47 -6.36 -9.59 -10.79
N ASN A 48 -6.62 -10.89 -10.81
CA ASN A 48 -5.86 -11.85 -10.03
C ASN A 48 -4.38 -11.92 -10.44
N ASN A 49 -4.07 -11.62 -11.70
CA ASN A 49 -2.71 -11.68 -12.20
C ASN A 49 -1.91 -10.37 -12.08
N TYR A 50 -2.49 -9.28 -11.60
CA TYR A 50 -1.83 -7.96 -11.59
C TYR A 50 -0.53 -7.91 -10.77
N GLY A 51 -0.44 -8.66 -9.69
CA GLY A 51 0.79 -8.78 -8.90
C GLY A 51 1.91 -9.48 -9.68
N VAL A 52 1.58 -10.61 -10.30
CA VAL A 52 2.48 -11.39 -11.17
C VAL A 52 2.92 -10.56 -12.38
N ASP A 53 1.97 -9.90 -13.04
CA ASP A 53 2.23 -9.07 -14.21
C ASP A 53 3.24 -7.94 -13.91
N PHE A 54 3.15 -7.30 -12.75
CA PHE A 54 4.14 -6.29 -12.35
C PHE A 54 5.52 -6.91 -12.09
N ILE A 55 5.58 -8.01 -11.34
CA ILE A 55 6.83 -8.68 -10.97
C ILE A 55 7.56 -9.19 -12.23
N GLU A 56 6.86 -9.87 -13.11
CA GLU A 56 7.42 -10.40 -14.35
C GLU A 56 7.75 -9.30 -15.37
N ALA A 57 6.95 -8.23 -15.43
CA ALA A 57 7.28 -7.06 -16.25
C ALA A 57 8.56 -6.37 -15.73
N THR A 58 8.71 -6.21 -14.42
CA THR A 58 9.92 -5.65 -13.80
C THR A 58 11.15 -6.45 -14.21
N LYS A 59 11.09 -7.77 -14.08
CA LYS A 59 12.19 -8.66 -14.49
C LYS A 59 12.56 -8.49 -15.97
N GLU A 60 11.59 -8.46 -16.86
CA GLU A 60 11.82 -8.30 -18.28
C GLU A 60 12.33 -6.89 -18.64
N ILE A 61 11.81 -5.83 -18.02
CA ILE A 61 12.31 -4.45 -18.16
C ILE A 61 13.80 -4.38 -17.79
N LYS A 62 14.19 -4.96 -16.67
CA LYS A 62 15.60 -4.99 -16.23
C LYS A 62 16.51 -5.79 -17.16
N GLN A 63 15.98 -6.81 -17.84
CA GLN A 63 16.73 -7.57 -18.84
C GLN A 63 16.91 -6.81 -20.16
N LEU A 64 15.85 -6.16 -20.63
CA LEU A 64 15.86 -5.42 -21.90
C LEU A 64 16.52 -4.05 -21.79
N MET A 65 16.42 -3.42 -20.62
CA MET A 65 16.88 -2.05 -20.35
C MET A 65 17.66 -1.99 -19.01
N PRO A 66 18.83 -2.67 -18.90
CA PRO A 66 19.47 -2.97 -17.62
C PRO A 66 19.94 -1.75 -16.82
N LEU A 67 20.14 -0.61 -17.48
CA LEU A 67 20.59 0.63 -16.83
C LEU A 67 19.42 1.45 -16.26
N THR A 68 18.18 1.19 -16.67
CA THR A 68 17.02 1.89 -16.15
C THR A 68 16.63 1.41 -14.75
N LYS A 69 15.88 2.25 -14.03
CA LYS A 69 15.34 1.92 -12.72
C LYS A 69 13.84 1.64 -12.80
N VAL A 70 13.35 0.82 -11.87
CA VAL A 70 11.93 0.51 -11.73
C VAL A 70 11.44 0.94 -10.36
N SER A 71 10.36 1.72 -10.36
CA SER A 71 9.65 2.20 -9.17
C SER A 71 8.20 1.72 -9.18
N GLY A 72 7.50 1.86 -8.06
CA GLY A 72 6.07 1.59 -8.00
C GLY A 72 5.41 2.01 -6.69
N GLY A 73 4.13 2.38 -6.79
CA GLY A 73 3.28 2.72 -5.65
C GLY A 73 2.75 1.46 -4.95
N VAL A 74 3.50 0.93 -3.99
CA VAL A 74 3.24 -0.37 -3.33
C VAL A 74 1.88 -0.42 -2.63
N SER A 75 1.45 0.71 -2.04
CA SER A 75 0.18 0.77 -1.30
C SER A 75 -1.06 0.51 -2.17
N ASN A 76 -0.95 0.67 -3.49
CA ASN A 76 -2.04 0.38 -4.42
C ASN A 76 -2.41 -1.11 -4.43
N LEU A 77 -1.43 -2.00 -4.26
CA LEU A 77 -1.62 -3.45 -4.27
C LEU A 77 -2.74 -3.90 -3.33
N SER A 78 -2.76 -3.35 -2.12
CA SER A 78 -3.64 -3.75 -1.02
C SER A 78 -4.88 -2.88 -0.86
N PHE A 79 -5.28 -2.17 -1.91
CA PHE A 79 -6.41 -1.23 -1.86
C PHE A 79 -7.72 -1.88 -1.39
N SER A 80 -7.94 -3.14 -1.75
CA SER A 80 -9.10 -3.94 -1.35
C SER A 80 -9.19 -4.17 0.17
N PHE A 81 -8.06 -4.01 0.90
CA PHE A 81 -7.98 -4.21 2.35
C PHE A 81 -7.86 -2.90 3.14
N ARG A 82 -8.32 -1.77 2.60
CA ARG A 82 -8.35 -0.50 3.34
C ARG A 82 -9.03 -0.65 4.70
N GLY A 83 -8.38 -0.12 5.75
CA GLY A 83 -8.85 -0.24 7.12
C GLY A 83 -8.49 -1.55 7.83
N ASN A 84 -7.62 -2.39 7.21
CA ASN A 84 -6.99 -3.54 7.84
C ASN A 84 -5.47 -3.45 7.68
N ASP A 85 -4.83 -2.62 8.51
CA ASP A 85 -3.41 -2.32 8.38
C ASP A 85 -2.54 -3.57 8.54
N HIS A 86 -2.91 -4.49 9.44
CA HIS A 86 -2.16 -5.72 9.65
C HIS A 86 -2.03 -6.58 8.38
N VAL A 87 -3.13 -6.77 7.64
CA VAL A 87 -3.09 -7.52 6.37
C VAL A 87 -2.35 -6.73 5.30
N ARG A 88 -2.55 -5.40 5.24
CA ARG A 88 -1.88 -4.54 4.26
C ARG A 88 -0.37 -4.52 4.43
N GLU A 89 0.13 -4.43 5.66
CA GLU A 89 1.55 -4.47 5.99
C GLU A 89 2.19 -5.79 5.51
N ALA A 90 1.53 -6.91 5.78
CA ALA A 90 1.97 -8.22 5.30
C ALA A 90 1.98 -8.28 3.76
N MET A 91 0.92 -7.84 3.09
CA MET A 91 0.85 -7.79 1.63
C MET A 91 1.96 -6.94 1.01
N HIS A 92 2.24 -5.76 1.57
CA HIS A 92 3.31 -4.88 1.08
C HIS A 92 4.67 -5.56 1.21
N SER A 93 4.95 -6.18 2.35
CA SER A 93 6.22 -6.83 2.61
C SER A 93 6.43 -8.08 1.74
N VAL A 94 5.40 -8.89 1.56
CA VAL A 94 5.43 -10.05 0.64
C VAL A 94 5.65 -9.58 -0.80
N PHE A 95 4.91 -8.59 -1.26
CA PHE A 95 5.07 -8.06 -2.62
C PHE A 95 6.47 -7.51 -2.86
N LEU A 96 6.99 -6.68 -1.95
CA LEU A 96 8.34 -6.12 -2.04
C LEU A 96 9.42 -7.21 -2.07
N TYR A 97 9.27 -8.26 -1.30
CA TYR A 97 10.20 -9.39 -1.32
C TYR A 97 10.37 -9.98 -2.72
N TYR A 98 9.27 -10.21 -3.45
CA TYR A 98 9.31 -10.75 -4.81
C TYR A 98 9.68 -9.70 -5.85
N ALA A 99 9.16 -8.48 -5.74
CA ALA A 99 9.44 -7.41 -6.69
C ALA A 99 10.91 -6.95 -6.66
N ILE A 100 11.53 -6.88 -5.47
CA ILE A 100 12.96 -6.55 -5.33
C ILE A 100 13.81 -7.68 -5.93
N LYS A 101 13.46 -8.94 -5.71
CA LYS A 101 14.13 -10.08 -6.36
C LYS A 101 14.03 -10.06 -7.88
N ALA A 102 12.94 -9.52 -8.42
CA ALA A 102 12.76 -9.33 -9.85
C ALA A 102 13.52 -8.10 -10.41
N GLY A 103 14.07 -7.24 -9.53
CA GLY A 103 14.88 -6.08 -9.91
C GLY A 103 14.21 -4.72 -9.70
N MET A 104 13.12 -4.63 -8.93
CA MET A 104 12.54 -3.35 -8.50
C MET A 104 13.55 -2.58 -7.66
N ASP A 105 13.81 -1.33 -8.03
CA ASP A 105 14.84 -0.49 -7.38
C ASP A 105 14.26 0.41 -6.27
N MET A 106 13.03 0.85 -6.41
CA MET A 106 12.38 1.82 -5.52
C MET A 106 10.91 1.47 -5.29
N GLY A 107 10.41 1.73 -4.08
CA GLY A 107 9.01 1.58 -3.73
C GLY A 107 8.48 2.81 -3.00
N ILE A 108 7.32 3.30 -3.42
CA ILE A 108 6.59 4.34 -2.70
C ILE A 108 5.65 3.63 -1.73
N VAL A 109 6.00 3.66 -0.45
CA VAL A 109 5.29 2.95 0.62
C VAL A 109 5.52 3.66 1.96
N ASN A 110 4.61 3.49 2.91
CA ASN A 110 4.86 3.91 4.28
C ASN A 110 5.86 2.94 4.94
N ALA A 111 7.12 3.37 5.05
CA ALA A 111 8.18 2.53 5.61
C ALA A 111 7.93 2.10 7.06
N GLY A 112 7.17 2.89 7.84
CA GLY A 112 6.77 2.55 9.21
C GLY A 112 5.70 1.44 9.30
N GLN A 113 5.12 1.06 8.17
CA GLN A 113 4.10 0.01 8.04
C GLN A 113 4.62 -1.20 7.25
N LEU A 114 5.91 -1.46 7.29
CA LEU A 114 6.52 -2.67 6.73
C LEU A 114 6.95 -3.59 7.85
N VAL A 115 6.73 -4.89 7.66
CA VAL A 115 7.24 -5.96 8.51
C VAL A 115 8.32 -6.74 7.78
N VAL A 116 9.25 -7.34 8.51
CA VAL A 116 10.24 -8.22 7.89
C VAL A 116 9.53 -9.46 7.35
N TYR A 117 9.81 -9.83 6.10
CA TYR A 117 9.13 -10.96 5.42
C TYR A 117 9.12 -12.24 6.24
N ASP A 118 10.27 -12.61 6.87
CA ASP A 118 10.40 -13.81 7.66
C ASP A 118 9.69 -13.75 9.03
N GLU A 119 9.34 -12.55 9.49
CA GLU A 119 8.61 -12.30 10.74
C GLU A 119 7.09 -12.29 10.55
N ILE A 120 6.60 -12.29 9.32
CA ILE A 120 5.17 -12.40 9.04
C ILE A 120 4.68 -13.78 9.52
N GLU A 121 3.55 -13.79 10.22
CA GLU A 121 2.91 -15.05 10.66
C GLU A 121 2.76 -15.99 9.44
N PRO A 122 3.20 -17.26 9.53
CA PRO A 122 3.31 -18.15 8.36
C PRO A 122 1.99 -18.36 7.61
N GLY A 123 0.86 -18.42 8.32
CA GLY A 123 -0.45 -18.56 7.70
C GLY A 123 -0.85 -17.31 6.90
N LEU A 124 -0.64 -16.12 7.46
CA LEU A 124 -0.90 -14.86 6.77
C LEU A 124 0.05 -14.68 5.58
N ARG A 125 1.33 -15.02 5.75
CA ARG A 125 2.31 -14.95 4.66
C ARG A 125 1.89 -15.80 3.48
N GLN A 126 1.50 -17.07 3.72
CA GLN A 126 1.03 -17.97 2.66
C GLN A 126 -0.21 -17.41 1.94
N LEU A 127 -1.19 -16.90 2.69
CA LEU A 127 -2.39 -16.29 2.10
C LEU A 127 -2.04 -15.07 1.22
N CYS A 128 -1.09 -14.24 1.66
CA CYS A 128 -0.62 -13.10 0.87
C CYS A 128 0.12 -13.55 -0.39
N GLU A 129 0.96 -14.59 -0.29
CA GLU A 129 1.66 -15.17 -1.43
C GLU A 129 0.69 -15.75 -2.46
N ASP A 130 -0.29 -16.53 -2.02
CA ASP A 130 -1.29 -17.13 -2.91
C ASP A 130 -2.05 -16.07 -3.71
N VAL A 131 -2.41 -14.95 -3.09
CA VAL A 131 -3.08 -13.83 -3.76
C VAL A 131 -2.14 -13.06 -4.69
N ILE A 132 -0.94 -12.69 -4.22
CA ILE A 132 -0.01 -11.82 -4.95
C ILE A 132 0.61 -12.54 -6.14
N LEU A 133 0.93 -13.83 -5.97
CA LEU A 133 1.52 -14.68 -7.01
C LEU A 133 0.46 -15.45 -7.81
N ASN A 134 -0.79 -15.23 -7.51
CA ASN A 134 -1.93 -15.92 -8.14
C ASN A 134 -1.84 -17.45 -8.05
N HIS A 135 -1.38 -17.97 -6.90
CA HIS A 135 -1.34 -19.39 -6.61
C HIS A 135 -2.64 -19.83 -5.96
N ASN A 136 -3.09 -21.06 -6.29
CA ASN A 136 -4.29 -21.65 -5.67
C ASN A 136 -5.52 -20.72 -5.69
N ASN A 137 -5.65 -19.92 -6.74
CA ASN A 137 -6.68 -18.88 -6.82
C ASN A 137 -7.76 -19.21 -7.88
N ASP A 138 -8.01 -20.48 -8.11
CA ASP A 138 -9.12 -20.92 -8.96
C ASP A 138 -10.44 -20.40 -8.38
N ASN A 139 -11.27 -19.78 -9.24
CA ASN A 139 -12.53 -19.14 -8.81
C ASN A 139 -12.37 -18.13 -7.62
N ASN A 140 -11.27 -17.41 -7.54
CA ASN A 140 -10.94 -16.46 -6.46
C ASN A 140 -10.77 -17.10 -5.06
N GLU A 141 -10.49 -18.38 -4.95
CA GLU A 141 -10.38 -19.08 -3.66
C GLU A 141 -9.31 -18.47 -2.72
N ALA A 142 -8.14 -18.10 -3.25
CA ALA A 142 -7.09 -17.45 -2.46
C ALA A 142 -7.55 -16.07 -1.96
N THR A 143 -8.25 -15.32 -2.79
CA THR A 143 -8.84 -14.01 -2.44
C THR A 143 -9.85 -14.15 -1.31
N GLU A 144 -10.75 -15.13 -1.40
CA GLU A 144 -11.78 -15.38 -0.37
C GLU A 144 -11.16 -15.79 0.97
N LYS A 145 -10.13 -16.65 0.95
CA LYS A 145 -9.39 -17.04 2.16
C LYS A 145 -8.71 -15.85 2.85
N LEU A 146 -8.08 -14.97 2.08
CA LEU A 146 -7.43 -13.78 2.64
C LEU A 146 -8.47 -12.79 3.20
N ILE A 147 -9.62 -12.62 2.54
CA ILE A 147 -10.74 -11.80 3.03
C ILE A 147 -11.27 -12.35 4.36
N ALA A 148 -11.54 -13.65 4.42
CA ALA A 148 -12.02 -14.30 5.64
C ALA A 148 -11.03 -14.13 6.81
N PHE A 149 -9.72 -14.29 6.54
CA PHE A 149 -8.68 -14.01 7.55
C PHE A 149 -8.71 -12.55 8.00
N ALA A 150 -8.81 -11.61 7.07
CA ALA A 150 -8.85 -10.17 7.35
C ALA A 150 -10.02 -9.78 8.26
N GLU A 151 -11.18 -10.42 8.10
CA GLU A 151 -12.35 -10.21 8.96
C GLU A 151 -12.10 -10.69 10.39
N THR A 152 -11.43 -11.84 10.57
CA THR A 152 -11.12 -12.37 11.92
C THR A 152 -10.17 -11.45 12.68
N VAL A 153 -9.16 -10.88 12.00
CA VAL A 153 -8.21 -9.93 12.61
C VAL A 153 -8.91 -8.62 12.96
N LYS A 154 -9.78 -8.12 12.08
CA LYS A 154 -10.54 -6.89 12.32
C LYS A 154 -11.51 -7.04 13.51
N ALA A 155 -12.09 -8.22 13.69
CA ALA A 155 -12.94 -8.53 14.84
C ALA A 155 -12.12 -8.52 16.14
N LYS A 156 -10.95 -9.19 16.16
CA LYS A 156 -10.03 -9.18 17.32
C LYS A 156 -9.48 -7.79 17.63
N GLY A 157 -9.19 -6.97 16.62
CA GLY A 157 -8.73 -5.59 16.80
C GLY A 157 -9.78 -4.66 17.41
N LYS A 158 -11.08 -4.96 17.24
CA LYS A 158 -12.17 -4.23 17.91
C LYS A 158 -12.31 -4.62 19.39
N GLU A 159 -11.86 -5.81 19.79
CA GLU A 159 -11.81 -6.24 21.20
C GLU A 159 -10.60 -5.69 21.98
N ASN A 160 -9.56 -5.19 21.28
CA ASN A 160 -8.52 -4.40 21.93
C ASN A 160 -9.16 -3.10 22.41
N ILE A 161 -9.47 -3.07 23.70
CA ILE A 161 -9.99 -1.94 24.46
C ILE A 161 -9.22 -0.70 23.99
N LYS A 162 -9.93 0.24 23.34
CA LYS A 162 -9.39 1.57 23.09
C LYS A 162 -8.93 2.09 24.45
N ASP A 163 -7.62 2.26 24.65
CA ASP A 163 -7.13 2.92 25.86
C ASP A 163 -7.61 4.37 25.81
N GLU A 164 -8.77 4.62 26.41
CA GLU A 164 -9.41 5.94 26.40
C GLU A 164 -8.92 6.82 27.56
N LYS A 165 -7.87 6.44 28.30
CA LYS A 165 -7.30 7.26 29.40
C LYS A 165 -6.95 8.69 28.96
N TRP A 166 -6.56 8.86 27.69
CA TRP A 166 -6.34 10.18 27.12
C TRP A 166 -7.62 11.05 27.09
N ARG A 167 -8.80 10.45 27.17
CA ARG A 167 -10.08 11.17 27.25
C ARG A 167 -10.28 11.89 28.60
N GLU A 168 -9.54 11.50 29.62
CA GLU A 168 -9.58 12.11 30.96
C GLU A 168 -8.71 13.38 31.03
N THR A 169 -7.88 13.65 30.01
CA THR A 169 -7.01 14.82 29.94
C THR A 169 -7.77 16.10 29.55
N PRO A 170 -7.20 17.29 29.77
CA PRO A 170 -7.78 18.57 29.29
C PRO A 170 -8.09 18.55 27.79
N VAL A 171 -9.05 19.37 27.37
CA VAL A 171 -9.53 19.37 25.97
C VAL A 171 -8.42 19.70 24.95
N GLU A 172 -7.46 20.50 25.33
CA GLU A 172 -6.29 20.86 24.54
C GLU A 172 -5.42 19.64 24.24
N GLU A 173 -5.11 18.85 25.26
CA GLU A 173 -4.34 17.61 25.13
C GLU A 173 -5.11 16.53 24.36
N ARG A 174 -6.43 16.48 24.51
CA ARG A 174 -7.27 15.56 23.74
C ARG A 174 -7.27 15.89 22.25
N LEU A 175 -7.40 17.17 21.89
CA LEU A 175 -7.33 17.60 20.48
C LEU A 175 -5.96 17.32 19.88
N LYS A 176 -4.89 17.64 20.61
CA LYS A 176 -3.51 17.31 20.22
C LYS A 176 -3.33 15.81 19.99
N HIS A 177 -3.77 14.98 20.94
CA HIS A 177 -3.70 13.53 20.83
C HIS A 177 -4.49 13.02 19.61
N SER A 178 -5.71 13.54 19.39
CA SER A 178 -6.55 13.17 18.24
C SER A 178 -5.90 13.52 16.91
N LEU A 179 -5.30 14.70 16.79
CA LEU A 179 -4.62 15.15 15.58
C LEU A 179 -3.37 14.32 15.29
N VAL A 180 -2.54 14.07 16.31
CA VAL A 180 -1.30 13.27 16.15
C VAL A 180 -1.61 11.83 15.77
N ASN A 181 -2.68 11.24 16.31
CA ASN A 181 -3.04 9.85 16.09
C ASN A 181 -4.13 9.63 15.04
N GLY A 182 -4.59 10.68 14.35
CA GLY A 182 -5.62 10.61 13.32
C GLY A 182 -6.98 10.13 13.83
N ILE A 183 -7.32 10.39 15.11
CA ILE A 183 -8.59 9.99 15.73
C ILE A 183 -9.65 11.06 15.43
N THR A 184 -10.71 10.70 14.73
CA THR A 184 -11.79 11.63 14.36
C THR A 184 -13.06 11.49 15.19
N ASP A 185 -13.21 10.39 15.96
CA ASP A 185 -14.43 10.01 16.69
C ASP A 185 -14.96 11.11 17.64
N TYR A 186 -14.09 11.96 18.16
CA TYR A 186 -14.42 12.97 19.18
C TYR A 186 -14.16 14.41 18.76
N ILE A 187 -13.76 14.63 17.49
CA ILE A 187 -13.24 15.93 17.05
C ILE A 187 -14.27 17.06 17.18
N ASP A 188 -15.53 16.79 16.82
CA ASP A 188 -16.61 17.77 16.89
C ASP A 188 -16.87 18.20 18.33
N VAL A 189 -17.00 17.22 19.24
CA VAL A 189 -17.30 17.46 20.65
C VAL A 189 -16.17 18.22 21.35
N ASP A 190 -14.92 17.86 21.08
CA ASP A 190 -13.76 18.48 21.72
C ASP A 190 -13.47 19.87 21.11
N THR A 191 -13.67 20.05 19.81
CA THR A 191 -13.57 21.35 19.13
C THR A 191 -14.63 22.33 19.65
N GLU A 192 -15.87 21.91 19.81
CA GLU A 192 -16.93 22.77 20.39
C GLU A 192 -16.65 23.13 21.85
N LYS A 193 -16.07 22.23 22.65
CA LYS A 193 -15.64 22.53 24.02
C LYS A 193 -14.51 23.56 24.03
N LYS A 194 -13.55 23.43 23.14
CA LYS A 194 -12.43 24.36 23.03
C LYS A 194 -12.86 25.73 22.53
N LYS A 195 -13.73 25.80 21.53
CA LYS A 195 -14.32 27.05 21.00
C LYS A 195 -14.97 27.92 22.06
N LYS A 196 -15.52 27.32 23.11
CA LYS A 196 -16.09 28.07 24.25
C LYS A 196 -15.02 28.76 25.12
N LYS A 197 -13.76 28.33 25.06
CA LYS A 197 -12.64 28.89 25.83
C LYS A 197 -11.86 29.97 25.05
N TYR A 198 -11.94 29.94 23.72
CA TYR A 198 -11.14 30.80 22.84
C TYR A 198 -12.05 31.65 21.95
N PRO A 199 -11.81 32.97 21.87
CA PRO A 199 -12.71 33.91 21.18
C PRO A 199 -12.68 33.80 19.65
N THR A 200 -11.59 33.24 19.08
CA THR A 200 -11.45 33.14 17.63
C THR A 200 -11.18 31.71 17.16
N PRO A 201 -11.62 31.32 15.95
CA PRO A 201 -11.30 30.00 15.38
C PRO A 201 -9.80 29.74 15.25
N LEU A 202 -8.98 30.76 14.99
CA LEU A 202 -7.53 30.63 14.87
C LEU A 202 -6.90 30.22 16.20
N GLU A 203 -7.31 30.83 17.31
CA GLU A 203 -6.82 30.45 18.64
C GLU A 203 -7.23 29.04 19.07
N VAL A 204 -8.32 28.51 18.52
CA VAL A 204 -8.70 27.10 18.71
C VAL A 204 -7.70 26.16 18.03
N ILE A 205 -7.10 26.58 16.93
CA ILE A 205 -6.12 25.79 16.17
C ILE A 205 -4.72 25.96 16.75
N GLU A 206 -4.29 27.19 17.03
CA GLU A 206 -2.93 27.52 17.45
C GLU A 206 -2.68 27.36 18.96
N GLY A 207 -3.72 27.24 19.75
CA GLY A 207 -3.62 27.20 21.21
C GLY A 207 -3.36 25.84 21.88
N PRO A 208 -3.42 24.67 21.22
CA PRO A 208 -3.00 23.39 21.82
C PRO A 208 -1.51 23.16 21.79
#